data_17b1180f505d0dcffbdce6adfbbf8c04
#
_entry.id   17b1180f505d0dcffbdce6adfbbf8c04
#
_cell.length_a   1.000
_cell.length_b   1.000
_cell.length_c   1.000
_cell.angle_alpha   90.00
_cell.angle_beta   90.00
_cell.angle_gamma   90.00
#
_symmetry.space_group_name_H-M   'P 1'
#
loop_
_entity.id
_entity.type
_entity.pdbx_description
1 polymer ?
#
loop_
_entity_poly.entity_id
_entity_poly.type
_entity_poly.pdbx_seq_one_letter_code
_entity_poly.pdbx_strand_id
1 'polypeptide(L)'
;MKAFVLVSVLCCAATLAFADDSYFPIKTKTTGEGITAFEANWYSESLKRMNEPRLPELIKDVNTDVYRILILPTWGNSIAVRVQRHGELYSLSARRLGGQAGYHPGKLVEVKDVELSVDDSKALGVLIRDLSFFQLSTDNDVIGKDGDEWIIEGVSQGKYHVAHRWCAPDNADKRGLRAFCAFCKFLLDKSTLSERPKNKGYKLI
;
A
#
# COMPACT_ATOMS: atom_id res chain seq x y z
N MET A 1 51.79 -15.59 16.46
CA MET A 1 51.11 -14.41 15.93
C MET A 1 49.94 -14.89 15.07
N LYS A 2 48.69 -14.72 15.53
CA LYS A 2 47.49 -15.08 14.75
C LYS A 2 46.92 -13.77 14.18
N ALA A 3 46.90 -13.67 12.86
CA ALA A 3 46.34 -12.53 12.17
C ALA A 3 44.82 -12.64 12.19
N PHE A 4 44.14 -11.64 12.78
CA PHE A 4 42.68 -11.46 12.69
C PHE A 4 42.38 -10.73 11.38
N VAL A 5 41.68 -11.40 10.48
CA VAL A 5 41.12 -10.80 9.28
C VAL A 5 39.78 -10.18 9.66
N LEU A 6 39.73 -8.86 9.68
CA LEU A 6 38.49 -8.10 9.88
C LEU A 6 37.73 -8.06 8.55
N VAL A 7 36.68 -8.85 8.43
CA VAL A 7 35.77 -8.78 7.27
C VAL A 7 34.77 -7.64 7.56
N SER A 8 34.98 -6.49 6.95
CA SER A 8 34.00 -5.40 6.97
C SER A 8 32.84 -5.73 6.02
N VAL A 9 31.69 -6.05 6.58
CA VAL A 9 30.44 -6.19 5.82
C VAL A 9 29.99 -4.77 5.43
N LEU A 10 30.19 -4.42 4.17
CA LEU A 10 29.69 -3.17 3.58
C LEU A 10 28.17 -3.34 3.38
N CYS A 11 27.39 -2.83 4.34
CA CYS A 11 25.94 -2.77 4.22
C CYS A 11 25.58 -1.70 3.18
N CYS A 12 25.33 -2.09 1.93
CA CYS A 12 24.85 -1.20 0.87
C CYS A 12 23.40 -0.87 1.16
N ALA A 13 23.15 0.22 1.86
CA ALA A 13 21.80 0.77 2.00
C ALA A 13 21.38 1.33 0.62
N ALA A 14 20.47 0.63 -0.05
CA ALA A 14 19.87 1.16 -1.27
C ALA A 14 19.10 2.44 -0.94
N THR A 15 19.54 3.57 -1.46
CA THR A 15 18.84 4.84 -1.33
C THR A 15 17.61 4.82 -2.24
N LEU A 16 16.42 4.95 -1.65
CA LEU A 16 15.18 5.12 -2.42
C LEU A 16 15.22 6.47 -3.16
N ALA A 17 14.97 6.44 -4.47
CA ALA A 17 14.87 7.66 -5.28
C ALA A 17 13.42 8.10 -5.38
N PHE A 18 13.15 9.36 -5.09
CA PHE A 18 11.83 9.99 -5.21
C PHE A 18 11.90 11.13 -6.23
N ALA A 19 10.81 11.37 -6.97
CA ALA A 19 10.60 12.67 -7.59
C ALA A 19 10.21 13.67 -6.49
N ASP A 20 10.49 14.94 -6.69
CA ASP A 20 10.13 16.04 -5.79
C ASP A 20 8.74 15.92 -5.28
N ASP A 21 7.95 15.74 -4.77
CA ASP A 21 6.53 15.56 -4.45
C ASP A 21 5.95 14.14 -4.51
N SER A 22 6.72 13.13 -4.87
CA SER A 22 6.19 11.75 -4.95
C SER A 22 6.02 11.12 -3.56
N TYR A 23 4.93 10.37 -3.39
CA TYR A 23 4.69 9.50 -2.23
C TYR A 23 5.41 8.16 -2.35
N PHE A 24 5.86 7.81 -3.55
CA PHE A 24 6.40 6.49 -3.86
C PHE A 24 7.81 6.59 -4.42
N PRO A 25 8.67 5.62 -4.10
CA PRO A 25 9.98 5.52 -4.74
C PRO A 25 9.85 5.17 -6.21
N ILE A 26 10.64 5.85 -7.05
CA ILE A 26 10.64 5.65 -8.49
C ILE A 26 11.66 4.58 -8.84
N LYS A 27 11.27 3.66 -9.73
CA LYS A 27 12.14 2.65 -10.32
C LYS A 27 13.24 3.35 -11.13
N THR A 28 14.49 3.09 -10.76
CA THR A 28 15.66 3.58 -11.48
C THR A 28 16.42 2.41 -12.09
N LYS A 29 17.32 2.70 -13.03
CA LYS A 29 18.23 1.67 -13.58
C LYS A 29 19.11 1.05 -12.51
N THR A 30 19.40 1.79 -11.44
CA THR A 30 20.27 1.37 -10.34
C THR A 30 19.53 0.53 -9.31
N THR A 31 18.31 0.94 -8.92
CA THR A 31 17.54 0.23 -7.88
C THR A 31 16.84 -1.01 -8.42
N GLY A 32 16.46 -1.03 -9.71
CA GLY A 32 15.67 -2.12 -10.28
C GLY A 32 14.27 -2.30 -9.68
N GLU A 33 14.01 -1.67 -8.53
CA GLU A 33 12.78 -1.75 -7.74
C GLU A 33 12.08 -0.39 -7.69
N GLY A 34 10.78 -0.40 -7.42
CA GLY A 34 9.94 0.78 -7.39
C GLY A 34 8.87 0.76 -8.48
N ILE A 35 8.12 1.84 -8.58
CA ILE A 35 7.08 2.05 -9.60
C ILE A 35 7.58 3.03 -10.66
N THR A 36 6.94 3.05 -11.84
CA THR A 36 7.32 4.02 -12.89
C THR A 36 7.06 5.46 -12.45
N ALA A 37 7.74 6.43 -13.03
CA ALA A 37 7.50 7.84 -12.72
C ALA A 37 6.05 8.27 -13.02
N PHE A 38 5.43 7.71 -14.04
CA PHE A 38 4.04 7.96 -14.37
C PHE A 38 3.10 7.45 -13.25
N GLU A 39 3.26 6.20 -12.84
CA GLU A 39 2.46 5.59 -11.77
C GLU A 39 2.66 6.32 -10.44
N ALA A 40 3.92 6.65 -10.10
CA ALA A 40 4.24 7.39 -8.88
C ALA A 40 3.52 8.73 -8.83
N ASN A 41 3.49 9.48 -9.92
CA ASN A 41 2.77 10.75 -10.01
C ASN A 41 1.25 10.56 -9.92
N TRP A 42 0.71 9.58 -10.64
CA TRP A 42 -0.73 9.29 -10.64
C TRP A 42 -1.22 8.87 -9.23
N TYR A 43 -0.54 7.93 -8.59
CA TYR A 43 -0.90 7.46 -7.25
C TYR A 43 -0.75 8.56 -6.20
N SER A 44 0.32 9.36 -6.29
CA SER A 44 0.59 10.47 -5.37
C SER A 44 -0.49 11.54 -5.39
N GLU A 45 -1.06 11.84 -6.56
CA GLU A 45 -2.11 12.86 -6.70
C GLU A 45 -3.33 12.56 -5.83
N SER A 46 -3.78 11.29 -5.78
CA SER A 46 -4.88 10.88 -4.92
C SER A 46 -4.52 11.02 -3.43
N LEU A 47 -3.33 10.57 -3.02
CA LEU A 47 -2.89 10.65 -1.62
C LEU A 47 -2.69 12.10 -1.13
N LYS A 48 -2.18 12.99 -1.99
CA LYS A 48 -2.08 14.44 -1.70
C LYS A 48 -3.46 15.03 -1.40
N ARG A 49 -4.45 14.75 -2.25
CA ARG A 49 -5.82 15.25 -2.07
C ARG A 49 -6.52 14.68 -0.83
N MET A 50 -6.08 13.52 -0.36
CA MET A 50 -6.55 12.87 0.87
C MET A 50 -5.85 13.39 2.12
N ASN A 51 -4.81 14.23 1.99
CA ASN A 51 -3.92 14.65 3.07
C ASN A 51 -3.30 13.47 3.82
N GLU A 52 -2.95 12.39 3.09
CA GLU A 52 -2.28 11.23 3.65
C GLU A 52 -0.79 11.52 3.91
N PRO A 53 -0.16 10.90 4.94
CA PRO A 53 1.28 11.04 5.16
C PRO A 53 2.09 10.29 4.11
N ARG A 54 3.32 10.72 3.87
CA ARG A 54 4.30 10.00 3.04
C ARG A 54 4.93 8.89 3.88
N LEU A 55 4.52 7.64 3.67
CA LEU A 55 4.99 6.52 4.49
C LEU A 55 6.51 6.30 4.44
N PRO A 56 7.22 6.51 3.33
CA PRO A 56 8.67 6.36 3.31
C PRO A 56 9.42 7.27 4.28
N GLU A 57 8.83 8.40 4.70
CA GLU A 57 9.44 9.28 5.68
C GLU A 57 9.45 8.70 7.10
N LEU A 58 8.60 7.70 7.35
CA LEU A 58 8.46 7.03 8.64
C LEU A 58 9.51 5.95 8.89
N ILE A 59 10.36 5.60 7.91
CA ILE A 59 11.42 4.58 8.03
C ILE A 59 12.38 4.90 9.20
N LYS A 60 12.53 6.17 9.55
CA LYS A 60 13.45 6.63 10.61
C LYS A 60 13.06 6.11 12.00
N ASP A 61 11.78 5.82 12.22
CA ASP A 61 11.29 5.23 13.46
C ASP A 61 11.11 3.73 13.28
N VAL A 62 12.05 2.95 13.83
CA VAL A 62 12.05 1.49 13.75
C VAL A 62 10.88 0.83 14.48
N ASN A 63 10.18 1.56 15.36
CA ASN A 63 8.99 1.08 16.07
C ASN A 63 7.72 1.31 15.25
N THR A 64 7.80 2.05 14.15
CA THR A 64 6.65 2.26 13.27
C THR A 64 6.29 0.97 12.56
N ASP A 65 4.99 0.62 12.61
CA ASP A 65 4.38 -0.49 11.90
C ASP A 65 3.08 0.03 11.29
N VAL A 66 3.13 0.37 10.01
CA VAL A 66 2.05 1.02 9.28
C VAL A 66 1.90 0.42 7.88
N TYR A 67 0.66 0.18 7.47
CA TYR A 67 0.32 -0.29 6.13
C TYR A 67 -0.80 0.58 5.56
N ARG A 68 -0.77 0.79 4.26
CA ARG A 68 -1.83 1.51 3.54
C ARG A 68 -2.20 0.78 2.27
N ILE A 69 -3.49 0.63 2.03
CA ILE A 69 -4.02 0.30 0.71
C ILE A 69 -4.46 1.59 0.02
N LEU A 70 -4.20 1.67 -1.28
CA LEU A 70 -4.74 2.69 -2.18
C LEU A 70 -5.40 1.97 -3.35
N ILE A 71 -6.66 2.29 -3.62
CA ILE A 71 -7.44 1.70 -4.72
C ILE A 71 -7.87 2.80 -5.65
N LEU A 72 -7.50 2.66 -6.93
CA LEU A 72 -7.71 3.64 -7.98
C LEU A 72 -8.52 3.03 -9.13
N PRO A 73 -9.86 2.99 -9.03
CA PRO A 73 -10.70 2.53 -10.12
C PRO A 73 -10.68 3.55 -11.26
N THR A 74 -10.55 3.10 -12.51
CA THR A 74 -10.59 4.00 -13.70
C THR A 74 -11.84 4.89 -13.67
N TRP A 75 -13.01 4.34 -13.36
CA TRP A 75 -14.32 5.01 -13.39
C TRP A 75 -14.94 5.25 -12.01
N GLY A 76 -14.16 5.06 -10.94
CA GLY A 76 -14.64 5.14 -9.57
C GLY A 76 -13.83 6.08 -8.69
N ASN A 77 -14.26 6.16 -7.44
CA ASN A 77 -13.63 6.99 -6.43
C ASN A 77 -12.31 6.40 -5.95
N SER A 78 -11.28 7.23 -5.80
CA SER A 78 -10.07 6.84 -5.09
C SER A 78 -10.37 6.58 -3.62
N ILE A 79 -9.86 5.48 -3.08
CA ILE A 79 -9.98 5.10 -1.67
C ILE A 79 -8.59 4.79 -1.12
N ALA A 80 -8.26 5.36 0.03
CA ALA A 80 -7.11 4.97 0.83
C ALA A 80 -7.57 4.50 2.21
N VAL A 81 -7.01 3.39 2.69
CA VAL A 81 -7.20 2.91 4.06
C VAL A 81 -5.84 2.59 4.65
N ARG A 82 -5.49 3.28 5.71
CA ARG A 82 -4.23 3.12 6.43
C ARG A 82 -4.49 2.55 7.80
N VAL A 83 -3.68 1.57 8.21
CA VAL A 83 -3.65 1.04 9.56
C VAL A 83 -2.29 1.30 10.18
N GLN A 84 -2.28 1.66 11.44
CA GLN A 84 -1.08 1.89 12.22
C GLN A 84 -1.17 1.16 13.54
N ARG A 85 -0.08 0.48 13.90
CA ARG A 85 0.00 -0.28 15.14
C ARG A 85 0.35 0.63 16.33
N HIS A 86 -0.33 0.42 17.46
CA HIS A 86 -0.10 1.06 18.74
C HIS A 86 -0.10 -0.04 19.82
N GLY A 87 1.09 -0.54 20.16
CA GLY A 87 1.20 -1.71 21.04
C GLY A 87 0.60 -2.95 20.41
N GLU A 88 -0.47 -3.50 21.00
CA GLU A 88 -1.17 -4.68 20.46
C GLU A 88 -2.40 -4.34 19.62
N LEU A 89 -2.80 -3.08 19.59
CA LEU A 89 -3.97 -2.59 18.86
C LEU A 89 -3.57 -1.88 17.56
N TYR A 90 -4.52 -1.77 16.64
CA TYR A 90 -4.39 -0.97 15.43
C TYR A 90 -5.46 0.12 15.37
N SER A 91 -5.04 1.32 14.96
CA SER A 91 -5.95 2.36 14.48
C SER A 91 -6.05 2.30 12.96
N LEU A 92 -7.23 2.62 12.42
CA LEU A 92 -7.52 2.65 11.00
C LEU A 92 -7.97 4.04 10.61
N SER A 93 -7.40 4.56 9.53
CA SER A 93 -7.77 5.85 8.93
C SER A 93 -8.15 5.61 7.48
N ALA A 94 -9.39 5.97 7.11
CA ALA A 94 -9.91 5.78 5.76
C ALA A 94 -10.33 7.11 5.12
N ARG A 95 -10.04 7.25 3.84
CA ARG A 95 -10.26 8.46 3.04
C ARG A 95 -10.86 8.08 1.69
N ARG A 96 -11.83 8.87 1.20
CA ARG A 96 -12.43 8.71 -0.12
C ARG A 96 -12.53 10.05 -0.83
N LEU A 97 -12.13 10.06 -2.11
CA LEU A 97 -12.33 11.20 -3.00
C LEU A 97 -13.64 11.06 -3.78
N GLY A 98 -14.21 12.18 -4.23
CA GLY A 98 -15.51 12.21 -4.92
C GLY A 98 -15.43 12.22 -6.44
N GLY A 99 -14.28 11.92 -7.04
CA GLY A 99 -14.07 11.95 -8.48
C GLY A 99 -13.86 10.57 -9.11
N GLN A 100 -13.16 10.55 -10.23
CA GLN A 100 -12.78 9.33 -10.96
C GLN A 100 -11.25 9.21 -10.97
N ALA A 101 -10.70 8.16 -10.33
CA ALA A 101 -9.27 8.02 -10.09
C ALA A 101 -8.42 8.01 -11.38
N GLY A 102 -8.95 7.46 -12.47
CA GLY A 102 -8.26 7.40 -13.76
C GLY A 102 -8.22 8.73 -14.53
N TYR A 103 -8.98 9.75 -14.10
CA TYR A 103 -9.10 11.03 -14.82
C TYR A 103 -8.95 12.23 -13.92
N HIS A 104 -9.89 12.39 -13.00
CA HIS A 104 -9.95 13.54 -12.09
C HIS A 104 -10.39 13.06 -10.70
N PRO A 105 -9.46 12.84 -9.79
CA PRO A 105 -9.76 12.20 -8.50
C PRO A 105 -10.75 12.98 -7.63
N GLY A 106 -10.95 14.28 -7.89
CA GLY A 106 -11.92 15.09 -7.16
C GLY A 106 -11.41 15.59 -5.83
N LYS A 107 -12.35 15.95 -4.93
CA LYS A 107 -12.06 16.44 -3.59
C LYS A 107 -12.26 15.33 -2.55
N LEU A 108 -11.67 15.49 -1.38
CA LEU A 108 -11.93 14.64 -0.22
C LEU A 108 -13.41 14.82 0.21
N VAL A 109 -14.17 13.72 0.21
CA VAL A 109 -15.61 13.72 0.52
C VAL A 109 -15.96 12.86 1.72
N GLU A 110 -15.05 11.97 2.15
CA GLU A 110 -15.31 11.12 3.30
C GLU A 110 -14.01 10.82 4.06
N VAL A 111 -14.12 10.90 5.38
CA VAL A 111 -13.04 10.64 6.34
C VAL A 111 -13.63 9.77 7.45
N LYS A 112 -12.95 8.67 7.76
CA LYS A 112 -13.27 7.78 8.87
C LYS A 112 -11.98 7.44 9.61
N ASP A 113 -12.05 7.53 10.93
CA ASP A 113 -10.98 7.10 11.81
C ASP A 113 -11.61 6.12 12.82
N VAL A 114 -11.04 4.91 12.93
CA VAL A 114 -11.61 3.79 13.69
C VAL A 114 -10.51 3.13 14.50
N GLU A 115 -10.75 2.92 15.79
CA GLU A 115 -9.91 2.01 16.59
C GLU A 115 -10.42 0.58 16.40
N LEU A 116 -9.53 -0.33 16.01
CA LEU A 116 -9.91 -1.72 15.84
C LEU A 116 -10.05 -2.40 17.21
N SER A 117 -11.03 -3.28 17.33
CA SER A 117 -11.16 -4.12 18.52
C SER A 117 -9.93 -5.03 18.70
N VAL A 118 -9.77 -5.59 19.90
CA VAL A 118 -8.69 -6.56 20.18
C VAL A 118 -8.75 -7.73 19.21
N ASP A 119 -9.95 -8.25 18.93
CA ASP A 119 -10.11 -9.39 18.01
C ASP A 119 -9.81 -9.01 16.56
N ASP A 120 -10.24 -7.82 16.12
CA ASP A 120 -9.92 -7.31 14.79
C ASP A 120 -8.42 -7.03 14.64
N SER A 121 -7.78 -6.50 15.68
CA SER A 121 -6.32 -6.28 15.70
C SER A 121 -5.55 -7.59 15.60
N LYS A 122 -5.98 -8.64 16.30
CA LYS A 122 -5.40 -9.97 16.18
C LYS A 122 -5.60 -10.56 14.79
N ALA A 123 -6.82 -10.44 14.23
CA ALA A 123 -7.12 -10.89 12.87
C ALA A 123 -6.27 -10.18 11.83
N LEU A 124 -6.10 -8.86 11.95
CA LEU A 124 -5.23 -8.07 11.08
C LEU A 124 -3.77 -8.53 11.18
N GLY A 125 -3.26 -8.80 12.39
CA GLY A 125 -1.91 -9.32 12.60
C GLY A 125 -1.67 -10.65 11.89
N VAL A 126 -2.68 -11.54 11.84
CA VAL A 126 -2.63 -12.77 11.05
C VAL A 126 -2.55 -12.46 9.55
N LEU A 127 -3.39 -11.57 9.04
CA LEU A 127 -3.40 -11.19 7.62
C LEU A 127 -2.09 -10.54 7.18
N ILE A 128 -1.49 -9.66 7.99
CA ILE A 128 -0.18 -9.06 7.71
C ILE A 128 0.91 -10.13 7.59
N ARG A 129 0.91 -11.11 8.50
CA ARG A 129 1.87 -12.22 8.47
C ARG A 129 1.68 -13.08 7.22
N ASP A 130 0.42 -13.48 6.91
CA ASP A 130 0.09 -14.33 5.78
C ASP A 130 0.33 -13.65 4.43
N LEU A 131 0.21 -12.32 4.39
CA LEU A 131 0.54 -11.50 3.21
C LEU A 131 2.02 -11.57 2.84
N SER A 132 2.91 -11.80 3.83
CA SER A 132 4.37 -11.80 3.60
C SER A 132 4.83 -10.56 2.81
N PHE A 133 4.30 -9.39 3.16
CA PHE A 133 4.30 -8.16 2.35
C PHE A 133 5.68 -7.79 1.80
N PHE A 134 6.72 -7.85 2.63
CA PHE A 134 8.09 -7.45 2.24
C PHE A 134 8.79 -8.42 1.29
N GLN A 135 8.17 -9.57 0.96
CA GLN A 135 8.64 -10.52 -0.04
C GLN A 135 7.87 -10.42 -1.37
N LEU A 136 6.80 -9.62 -1.42
CA LEU A 136 6.06 -9.44 -2.66
C LEU A 136 6.91 -8.72 -3.71
N SER A 137 6.74 -9.08 -4.99
CA SER A 137 7.25 -8.24 -6.08
C SER A 137 6.52 -6.89 -6.07
N THR A 138 7.27 -5.80 -6.26
CA THR A 138 6.68 -4.47 -6.48
C THR A 138 5.84 -4.46 -7.75
N ASP A 139 6.37 -5.03 -8.84
CA ASP A 139 5.80 -4.93 -10.17
C ASP A 139 4.46 -5.67 -10.30
N ASN A 140 3.58 -5.12 -11.12
CA ASN A 140 2.32 -5.73 -11.53
C ASN A 140 2.55 -7.03 -12.31
N ASP A 141 1.72 -8.03 -12.05
CA ASP A 141 1.73 -9.32 -12.77
C ASP A 141 0.90 -9.27 -14.06
N VAL A 142 0.00 -8.30 -14.17
CA VAL A 142 -0.89 -8.08 -15.31
C VAL A 142 -1.01 -6.59 -15.60
N ILE A 143 -1.12 -6.22 -16.86
CA ILE A 143 -1.33 -4.85 -17.33
C ILE A 143 -2.66 -4.79 -18.09
N GLY A 144 -3.48 -3.77 -17.82
CA GLY A 144 -4.75 -3.52 -18.49
C GLY A 144 -4.97 -2.05 -18.82
N LYS A 145 -6.07 -1.74 -19.52
CA LYS A 145 -6.42 -0.35 -19.89
C LYS A 145 -7.48 0.24 -18.97
N ASP A 146 -8.56 -0.50 -18.73
CA ASP A 146 -9.70 -0.09 -17.89
C ASP A 146 -9.85 -1.09 -16.76
N GLY A 147 -9.86 -0.62 -15.51
CA GLY A 147 -9.91 -1.49 -14.34
C GLY A 147 -9.56 -0.71 -13.07
N ASP A 148 -9.02 -1.42 -12.11
CA ASP A 148 -8.65 -0.87 -10.82
C ASP A 148 -7.18 -1.13 -10.52
N GLU A 149 -6.45 -0.12 -10.10
CA GLU A 149 -5.11 -0.32 -9.53
C GLU A 149 -5.23 -0.50 -8.01
N TRP A 150 -4.65 -1.56 -7.50
CA TRP A 150 -4.62 -1.92 -6.09
C TRP A 150 -3.19 -1.84 -5.59
N ILE A 151 -2.90 -0.89 -4.73
CA ILE A 151 -1.57 -0.64 -4.21
C ILE A 151 -1.59 -0.94 -2.70
N ILE A 152 -0.61 -1.71 -2.23
CA ILE A 152 -0.27 -1.82 -0.81
C ILE A 152 1.10 -1.20 -0.63
N GLU A 153 1.25 -0.34 0.35
CA GLU A 153 2.54 0.12 0.82
C GLU A 153 2.63 -0.01 2.35
N GLY A 154 3.82 -0.12 2.88
CA GLY A 154 4.00 -0.25 4.31
C GLY A 154 5.42 0.05 4.79
N VAL A 155 5.48 0.40 6.07
CA VAL A 155 6.72 0.56 6.83
C VAL A 155 6.64 -0.33 8.05
N SER A 156 7.63 -1.16 8.25
CA SER A 156 7.80 -1.97 9.45
C SER A 156 9.27 -2.23 9.70
N GLN A 157 9.71 -2.15 10.97
CA GLN A 157 11.09 -2.39 11.38
C GLN A 157 12.12 -1.59 10.57
N GLY A 158 11.83 -0.32 10.27
CA GLY A 158 12.70 0.55 9.49
C GLY A 158 12.83 0.20 8.01
N LYS A 159 11.95 -0.65 7.47
CA LYS A 159 11.90 -1.02 6.05
C LYS A 159 10.63 -0.48 5.42
N TYR A 160 10.73 0.03 4.19
CA TYR A 160 9.61 0.40 3.34
C TYR A 160 9.49 -0.59 2.19
N HIS A 161 8.25 -0.87 1.80
CA HIS A 161 7.95 -1.62 0.59
C HIS A 161 6.64 -1.15 -0.04
N VAL A 162 6.50 -1.39 -1.34
CA VAL A 162 5.29 -1.15 -2.12
C VAL A 162 5.07 -2.28 -3.11
N ALA A 163 3.82 -2.71 -3.25
CA ALA A 163 3.41 -3.69 -4.26
C ALA A 163 2.09 -3.21 -4.90
N HIS A 164 1.98 -3.29 -6.21
CA HIS A 164 0.75 -2.91 -6.91
C HIS A 164 0.25 -4.02 -7.84
N ARG A 165 -1.08 -4.12 -7.99
CA ARG A 165 -1.73 -5.18 -8.75
C ARG A 165 -2.93 -4.63 -9.51
N TRP A 166 -2.89 -4.77 -10.82
CA TRP A 166 -4.02 -4.45 -11.69
C TRP A 166 -5.16 -5.44 -11.47
N CYS A 167 -6.37 -4.93 -11.19
CA CYS A 167 -7.57 -5.75 -10.94
C CYS A 167 -7.27 -6.93 -10.01
N ALA A 168 -6.70 -6.66 -8.83
CA ALA A 168 -6.22 -7.69 -7.91
C ALA A 168 -7.23 -8.81 -7.63
N PRO A 169 -8.56 -8.54 -7.48
CA PRO A 169 -9.54 -9.58 -7.24
C PRO A 169 -9.76 -10.54 -8.43
N ASP A 170 -9.35 -10.14 -9.66
CA ASP A 170 -9.56 -10.95 -10.84
C ASP A 170 -8.65 -12.16 -10.87
N ASN A 171 -9.27 -13.34 -10.85
CA ASN A 171 -8.53 -14.60 -10.84
C ASN A 171 -7.48 -14.66 -9.72
N ALA A 172 -7.76 -14.03 -8.57
CA ALA A 172 -6.81 -13.89 -7.45
C ALA A 172 -6.15 -15.22 -7.06
N ASP A 173 -6.89 -16.32 -7.06
CA ASP A 173 -6.36 -17.65 -6.73
C ASP A 173 -5.31 -18.11 -7.74
N LYS A 174 -5.59 -17.96 -9.03
CA LYS A 174 -4.66 -18.36 -10.10
C LYS A 174 -3.41 -17.50 -10.16
N ARG A 175 -3.53 -16.23 -9.73
CA ARG A 175 -2.45 -15.24 -9.67
C ARG A 175 -1.66 -15.28 -8.35
N GLY A 176 -2.05 -16.13 -7.39
CA GLY A 176 -1.42 -16.17 -6.05
C GLY A 176 -1.73 -14.94 -5.20
N LEU A 177 -2.79 -14.20 -5.48
CA LEU A 177 -3.16 -12.94 -4.82
C LEU A 177 -4.16 -13.11 -3.68
N ARG A 178 -4.44 -14.32 -3.23
CA ARG A 178 -5.44 -14.57 -2.17
C ARG A 178 -5.14 -13.77 -0.90
N ALA A 179 -3.91 -13.81 -0.41
CA ALA A 179 -3.52 -13.08 0.81
C ALA A 179 -3.58 -11.56 0.59
N PHE A 180 -3.15 -11.07 -0.57
CA PHE A 180 -3.23 -9.66 -0.96
C PHE A 180 -4.68 -9.16 -0.94
N CYS A 181 -5.58 -9.89 -1.58
CA CYS A 181 -7.02 -9.54 -1.61
C CYS A 181 -7.68 -9.66 -0.25
N ALA A 182 -7.34 -10.68 0.55
CA ALA A 182 -7.88 -10.83 1.90
C ALA A 182 -7.50 -9.66 2.81
N PHE A 183 -6.24 -9.21 2.76
CA PHE A 183 -5.78 -8.02 3.49
C PHE A 183 -6.54 -6.78 3.06
N CYS A 184 -6.61 -6.50 1.75
CA CYS A 184 -7.34 -5.34 1.23
C CYS A 184 -8.82 -5.37 1.61
N LYS A 185 -9.47 -6.53 1.46
CA LYS A 185 -10.88 -6.71 1.81
C LYS A 185 -11.13 -6.43 3.30
N PHE A 186 -10.29 -6.96 4.18
CA PHE A 186 -10.41 -6.71 5.62
C PHE A 186 -10.37 -5.21 5.93
N LEU A 187 -9.41 -4.48 5.39
CA LEU A 187 -9.29 -3.04 5.61
C LEU A 187 -10.52 -2.28 5.08
N LEU A 188 -11.00 -2.62 3.89
CA LEU A 188 -12.23 -2.04 3.33
C LEU A 188 -13.45 -2.34 4.21
N ASP A 189 -13.58 -3.57 4.72
CA ASP A 189 -14.71 -3.96 5.57
C ASP A 189 -14.72 -3.19 6.90
N LYS A 190 -13.53 -2.94 7.46
CA LYS A 190 -13.38 -2.20 8.73
C LYS A 190 -13.37 -0.68 8.57
N SER A 191 -13.20 -0.18 7.35
CA SER A 191 -13.10 1.27 7.07
C SER A 191 -14.37 2.07 7.36
N THR A 192 -15.53 1.43 7.42
CA THR A 192 -16.86 2.05 7.58
C THR A 192 -17.19 3.12 6.53
N LEU A 193 -16.45 3.15 5.40
CA LEU A 193 -16.76 4.05 4.28
C LEU A 193 -18.13 3.71 3.69
N SER A 194 -18.88 4.75 3.33
CA SER A 194 -20.26 4.65 2.79
C SER A 194 -20.28 4.00 1.40
N GLU A 195 -19.21 4.16 0.63
CA GLU A 195 -19.07 3.56 -0.69
C GLU A 195 -17.78 2.74 -0.75
N ARG A 196 -17.88 1.60 -1.43
CA ARG A 196 -16.73 0.74 -1.77
C ARG A 196 -16.36 0.92 -3.23
N PRO A 197 -15.15 0.46 -3.65
CA PRO A 197 -14.81 0.45 -5.07
C PRO A 197 -15.92 -0.25 -5.85
N LYS A 198 -16.53 0.45 -6.81
CA LYS A 198 -17.57 -0.13 -7.66
C LYS A 198 -16.91 -0.96 -8.73
N ASN A 199 -16.75 -2.23 -8.49
CA ASN A 199 -16.29 -3.18 -9.50
C ASN A 199 -17.44 -3.56 -10.42
N LYS A 200 -17.36 -3.14 -11.67
CA LYS A 200 -18.18 -3.74 -12.73
C LYS A 200 -17.65 -5.14 -13.00
N GLY A 201 -18.17 -6.13 -12.28
CA GLY A 201 -17.93 -7.53 -12.58
C GLY A 201 -17.21 -8.39 -11.55
N TYR A 202 -16.67 -7.83 -10.46
CA TYR A 202 -15.98 -8.63 -9.45
C TYR A 202 -16.84 -8.84 -8.20
N LYS A 203 -17.02 -10.08 -7.79
CA LYS A 203 -17.38 -10.40 -6.43
C LYS A 203 -16.08 -10.41 -5.63
N LEU A 204 -15.90 -9.44 -4.73
CA LEU A 204 -14.92 -9.59 -3.64
C LEU A 204 -15.32 -10.87 -2.89
N ILE A 205 -14.49 -11.89 -3.00
CA ILE A 205 -14.68 -13.20 -2.38
C ILE A 205 -14.60 -13.05 -0.88
#